data_b392ff0720fce20e76390ddc691fedc3
#
_entry.id   b392ff0720fce20e76390ddc691fedc3
#
_cell.length_a   1.000
_cell.length_b   1.000
_cell.length_c   1.000
_cell.angle_alpha   90.00
_cell.angle_beta   90.00
_cell.angle_gamma   90.00
#
_symmetry.space_group_name_H-M   'P 1'
#
loop_
_entity.id
_entity.type
_entity.pdbx_description
1 polymer ?
#
loop_
_entity_poly.entity_id
_entity_poly.type
_entity_poly.pdbx_seq_one_letter_code
_entity_poly.pdbx_strand_id
1 'polypeptide(L)'
;MIQNEINLSFKMLKYLKFIPVNVPKLYSNEKKNISECLKTNWISSEGKFVKEFENNFSKFNERKYGIAVSSGTAALEVAIKSLNLKKNSEVIIPAFSIISTALCVIKCGLKPILIDCNIFTWNVDSEEIIKKINKKTSAIILTHIYGLPVNLSNILKIAKKNKIKIIEDAAEVIGLKYKNKMCGSFGDLSTFSFYAN
;
A
#
# COMPACT_ATOMS: atom_id res chain seq x y z
N MET A 1 -39.78 5.67 25.28
CA MET A 1 -38.44 5.43 25.88
C MET A 1 -37.35 5.50 24.84
N ILE A 2 -37.36 4.68 23.80
CA ILE A 2 -36.32 4.63 22.73
C ILE A 2 -36.11 5.99 22.04
N GLN A 3 -37.17 6.73 21.73
CA GLN A 3 -37.06 8.03 21.05
C GLN A 3 -36.35 9.11 21.89
N ASN A 4 -36.46 9.02 23.22
CA ASN A 4 -35.77 9.95 24.13
C ASN A 4 -34.29 9.62 24.25
N GLU A 5 -33.89 8.33 24.19
CA GLU A 5 -32.47 7.91 24.17
C GLU A 5 -31.79 8.29 22.87
N ILE A 6 -32.48 8.14 21.73
CA ILE A 6 -31.98 8.59 20.42
C ILE A 6 -31.76 10.12 20.42
N ASN A 7 -32.72 10.89 20.93
CA ASN A 7 -32.59 12.35 21.00
C ASN A 7 -31.46 12.80 21.95
N LEU A 8 -31.23 12.06 23.05
CA LEU A 8 -30.12 12.33 23.98
C LEU A 8 -28.77 12.04 23.30
N SER A 9 -28.68 10.94 22.56
CA SER A 9 -27.48 10.57 21.79
C SER A 9 -27.15 11.63 20.73
N PHE A 10 -28.14 12.11 19.99
CA PHE A 10 -27.94 13.19 19.01
C PHE A 10 -27.57 14.53 19.66
N LYS A 11 -28.10 14.85 20.85
CA LYS A 11 -27.68 16.04 21.59
C LYS A 11 -26.25 15.94 22.11
N MET A 12 -25.82 14.79 22.59
CA MET A 12 -24.44 14.56 23.02
C MET A 12 -23.45 14.62 21.84
N LEU A 13 -23.80 14.08 20.66
CA LEU A 13 -22.99 14.19 19.45
C LEU A 13 -22.71 15.65 19.03
N LYS A 14 -23.60 16.58 19.33
CA LYS A 14 -23.44 18.00 19.04
C LYS A 14 -22.31 18.67 19.84
N TYR A 15 -21.88 18.06 20.95
CA TYR A 15 -20.80 18.56 21.82
C TYR A 15 -19.48 17.79 21.62
N LEU A 16 -19.48 16.69 20.83
CA LEU A 16 -18.26 16.00 20.52
C LEU A 16 -17.48 16.80 19.45
N LYS A 17 -16.34 17.30 19.85
CA LYS A 17 -15.40 17.91 18.91
C LYS A 17 -15.01 16.84 17.86
N PHE A 18 -15.26 17.15 16.58
CA PHE A 18 -14.83 16.24 15.51
C PHE A 18 -13.31 16.00 15.58
N ILE A 19 -12.93 14.76 15.70
CA ILE A 19 -11.51 14.33 15.67
C ILE A 19 -11.28 13.69 14.33
N PRO A 20 -10.55 14.34 13.41
CA PRO A 20 -10.24 13.75 12.11
C PRO A 20 -9.27 12.56 12.27
N VAL A 21 -9.43 11.54 11.43
CA VAL A 21 -8.51 10.39 11.40
C VAL A 21 -7.10 10.82 10.99
N ASN A 22 -7.01 11.77 10.08
CA ASN A 22 -5.76 12.35 9.61
C ASN A 22 -5.97 13.80 9.18
N VAL A 23 -4.96 14.63 9.33
CA VAL A 23 -4.95 16.02 8.87
C VAL A 23 -3.62 16.30 8.20
N PRO A 24 -3.60 16.76 6.94
CA PRO A 24 -2.37 17.17 6.28
C PRO A 24 -1.66 18.26 7.08
N LYS A 25 -0.37 18.11 7.29
CA LYS A 25 0.43 19.10 7.99
C LYS A 25 1.54 19.59 7.08
N LEU A 26 1.46 20.87 6.71
CA LEU A 26 2.43 21.54 5.88
C LEU A 26 3.44 22.25 6.78
N TYR A 27 4.72 21.94 6.66
CA TYR A 27 5.74 22.47 7.55
C TYR A 27 6.40 23.72 7.00
N SER A 28 7.25 23.70 6.02
CA SER A 28 7.92 24.93 5.60
C SER A 28 8.34 24.97 4.15
N ASN A 29 8.75 23.84 3.61
CA ASN A 29 9.31 23.79 2.26
C ASN A 29 8.25 23.68 1.16
N GLU A 30 7.03 23.29 1.48
CA GLU A 30 5.96 23.07 0.50
C GLU A 30 5.65 24.35 -0.29
N LYS A 31 5.44 25.47 0.42
CA LYS A 31 5.20 26.78 -0.23
C LYS A 31 6.36 27.20 -1.12
N LYS A 32 7.60 27.01 -0.64
CA LYS A 32 8.81 27.35 -1.41
C LYS A 32 8.90 26.50 -2.67
N ASN A 33 8.72 25.18 -2.56
CA ASN A 33 8.81 24.24 -3.66
C ASN A 33 7.72 24.48 -4.71
N ILE A 34 6.47 24.70 -4.26
CA ILE A 34 5.36 25.03 -5.16
C ILE A 34 5.62 26.36 -5.87
N SER A 35 6.10 27.40 -5.15
CA SER A 35 6.44 28.69 -5.74
C SER A 35 7.56 28.57 -6.78
N GLU A 36 8.52 27.68 -6.56
CA GLU A 36 9.58 27.40 -7.54
C GLU A 36 9.01 26.74 -8.79
N CYS A 37 8.12 25.73 -8.65
CA CYS A 37 7.45 25.13 -9.80
C CYS A 37 6.70 26.15 -10.65
N LEU A 38 5.95 27.04 -10.00
CA LEU A 38 5.19 28.10 -10.68
C LEU A 38 6.10 29.12 -11.38
N LYS A 39 7.19 29.55 -10.73
CA LYS A 39 8.16 30.51 -11.30
C LYS A 39 8.91 29.95 -12.51
N THR A 40 9.17 28.64 -12.49
CA THR A 40 9.94 27.98 -13.56
C THR A 40 9.05 27.33 -14.62
N ASN A 41 7.73 27.38 -14.46
CA ASN A 41 6.73 26.69 -15.29
C ASN A 41 6.89 25.15 -15.32
N TRP A 42 7.63 24.56 -14.39
CA TRP A 42 7.80 23.11 -14.25
C TRP A 42 6.70 22.52 -13.37
N ILE A 43 5.51 22.36 -13.94
CA ILE A 43 4.33 21.78 -13.28
C ILE A 43 3.96 20.39 -13.85
N SER A 44 4.82 19.82 -14.70
CA SER A 44 4.61 18.51 -15.31
C SER A 44 5.37 17.40 -14.58
N SER A 45 5.16 16.15 -15.01
CA SER A 45 5.83 14.95 -14.50
C SER A 45 7.36 14.92 -14.69
N GLU A 46 7.92 15.81 -15.55
CA GLU A 46 9.36 15.89 -15.82
C GLU A 46 10.09 16.90 -14.91
N GLY A 47 9.39 17.49 -13.95
CA GLY A 47 9.93 18.48 -13.04
C GLY A 47 11.03 17.92 -12.12
N LYS A 48 11.94 18.80 -11.70
CA LYS A 48 13.07 18.45 -10.82
C LYS A 48 12.64 17.77 -9.53
N PHE A 49 11.51 18.20 -8.91
CA PHE A 49 11.03 17.66 -7.65
C PHE A 49 10.53 16.21 -7.77
N VAL A 50 10.05 15.80 -8.95
CA VAL A 50 9.68 14.39 -9.20
C VAL A 50 10.93 13.51 -9.11
N LYS A 51 12.01 13.87 -9.81
CA LYS A 51 13.28 13.14 -9.79
C LYS A 51 13.93 13.13 -8.40
N GLU A 52 13.89 14.25 -7.69
CA GLU A 52 14.38 14.34 -6.32
C GLU A 52 13.59 13.42 -5.39
N PHE A 53 12.26 13.40 -5.51
CA PHE A 53 11.39 12.54 -4.74
C PHE A 53 11.69 11.06 -5.02
N GLU A 54 11.72 10.64 -6.28
CA GLU A 54 12.01 9.27 -6.69
C GLU A 54 13.36 8.78 -6.12
N ASN A 55 14.41 9.59 -6.24
CA ASN A 55 15.73 9.26 -5.75
C ASN A 55 15.81 9.21 -4.22
N ASN A 56 15.23 10.17 -3.54
CA ASN A 56 15.29 10.25 -2.08
C ASN A 56 14.42 9.17 -1.44
N PHE A 57 13.22 8.97 -1.96
CA PHE A 57 12.29 7.98 -1.41
C PHE A 57 12.74 6.54 -1.67
N SER A 58 13.32 6.25 -2.85
CA SER A 58 13.90 4.94 -3.11
C SER A 58 15.06 4.63 -2.16
N LYS A 59 15.96 5.57 -1.93
CA LYS A 59 17.06 5.43 -0.96
C LYS A 59 16.52 5.23 0.47
N PHE A 60 15.54 6.03 0.88
CA PHE A 60 14.90 5.92 2.18
C PHE A 60 14.31 4.53 2.42
N ASN A 61 13.72 3.92 1.39
CA ASN A 61 13.12 2.58 1.46
C ASN A 61 14.09 1.46 1.07
N GLU A 62 15.41 1.71 1.04
CA GLU A 62 16.44 0.71 0.70
C GLU A 62 16.19 0.06 -0.68
N ARG A 63 15.62 0.82 -1.62
CA ARG A 63 15.36 0.40 -3.00
C ARG A 63 16.32 1.08 -3.97
N LYS A 64 16.64 0.39 -5.07
CA LYS A 64 17.52 0.91 -6.11
C LYS A 64 16.85 2.01 -6.95
N TYR A 65 15.56 1.84 -7.22
CA TYR A 65 14.76 2.72 -8.06
C TYR A 65 13.43 3.06 -7.39
N GLY A 66 12.94 4.27 -7.65
CA GLY A 66 11.59 4.72 -7.33
C GLY A 66 10.96 5.34 -8.58
N ILE A 67 9.67 5.19 -8.71
CA ILE A 67 8.86 5.77 -9.80
C ILE A 67 7.65 6.43 -9.17
N ALA A 68 7.52 7.74 -9.38
CA ALA A 68 6.37 8.51 -8.92
C ALA A 68 5.19 8.32 -9.88
N VAL A 69 4.03 8.06 -9.29
CA VAL A 69 2.76 7.93 -10.01
C VAL A 69 1.66 8.71 -9.28
N SER A 70 0.50 8.86 -9.90
CA SER A 70 -0.56 9.74 -9.43
C SER A 70 -1.28 9.28 -8.14
N SER A 71 -1.19 8.00 -7.78
CA SER A 71 -1.87 7.44 -6.61
C SER A 71 -1.32 6.07 -6.23
N GLY A 72 -1.63 5.58 -5.01
CA GLY A 72 -1.33 4.21 -4.60
C GLY A 72 -1.98 3.14 -5.50
N THR A 73 -3.19 3.40 -5.99
CA THR A 73 -3.87 2.53 -6.96
C THR A 73 -3.08 2.45 -8.28
N ALA A 74 -2.60 3.59 -8.80
CA ALA A 74 -1.75 3.61 -9.99
C ALA A 74 -0.43 2.88 -9.74
N ALA A 75 0.16 3.02 -8.53
CA ALA A 75 1.37 2.30 -8.15
C ALA A 75 1.15 0.78 -8.17
N LEU A 76 0.05 0.27 -7.59
CA LEU A 76 -0.31 -1.15 -7.64
C LEU A 76 -0.49 -1.66 -9.07
N GLU A 77 -1.22 -0.92 -9.90
CA GLU A 77 -1.44 -1.30 -11.30
C GLU A 77 -0.12 -1.39 -12.09
N VAL A 78 0.75 -0.38 -11.95
CA VAL A 78 2.07 -0.36 -12.59
C VAL A 78 2.94 -1.50 -12.07
N ALA A 79 2.97 -1.75 -10.75
CA ALA A 79 3.73 -2.82 -10.16
C ALA A 79 3.29 -4.20 -10.68
N ILE A 80 1.99 -4.47 -10.72
CA ILE A 80 1.45 -5.74 -11.25
C ILE A 80 1.80 -5.91 -12.73
N LYS A 81 1.60 -4.87 -13.56
CA LYS A 81 1.91 -4.90 -14.99
C LYS A 81 3.40 -5.13 -15.27
N SER A 82 4.28 -4.51 -14.47
CA SER A 82 5.74 -4.63 -14.65
C SER A 82 6.27 -6.04 -14.38
N LEU A 83 5.56 -6.85 -13.61
CA LEU A 83 5.92 -8.26 -13.39
C LEU A 83 5.68 -9.15 -14.61
N ASN A 84 4.96 -8.67 -15.61
CA ASN A 84 4.67 -9.38 -16.85
C ASN A 84 4.14 -10.82 -16.63
N LEU A 85 3.18 -10.96 -15.70
CA LEU A 85 2.62 -12.24 -15.30
C LEU A 85 1.75 -12.84 -16.41
N LYS A 86 1.71 -14.19 -16.47
CA LYS A 86 0.87 -14.90 -17.44
C LYS A 86 -0.61 -14.55 -17.22
N LYS A 87 -1.31 -14.18 -18.27
CA LYS A 87 -2.75 -13.89 -18.25
C LYS A 87 -3.54 -15.03 -17.60
N ASN A 88 -4.57 -14.68 -16.82
CA ASN A 88 -5.41 -15.59 -16.03
C ASN A 88 -4.65 -16.37 -14.92
N SER A 89 -3.39 -16.05 -14.63
CA SER A 89 -2.74 -16.60 -13.44
C SER A 89 -3.33 -15.99 -12.16
N GLU A 90 -3.08 -16.64 -11.06
CA GLU A 90 -3.63 -16.28 -9.76
C GLU A 90 -2.67 -15.39 -8.97
N VAL A 91 -3.24 -14.38 -8.32
CA VAL A 91 -2.54 -13.49 -7.40
C VAL A 91 -3.22 -13.58 -6.04
N ILE A 92 -2.50 -14.05 -5.04
CA ILE A 92 -2.99 -14.12 -3.66
C ILE A 92 -2.96 -12.71 -3.08
N ILE A 93 -4.09 -12.29 -2.49
CA ILE A 93 -4.26 -10.97 -1.87
C ILE A 93 -5.02 -11.08 -0.55
N PRO A 94 -4.82 -10.18 0.42
CA PRO A 94 -5.64 -10.14 1.63
C PRO A 94 -7.09 -9.79 1.30
N ALA A 95 -8.04 -10.43 2.00
CA ALA A 95 -9.46 -10.08 1.93
C ALA A 95 -9.74 -8.76 2.67
N PHE A 96 -8.99 -8.50 3.74
CA PHE A 96 -9.04 -7.25 4.48
C PHE A 96 -7.97 -6.29 3.95
N SER A 97 -8.36 -5.44 3.02
CA SER A 97 -7.53 -4.40 2.40
C SER A 97 -8.43 -3.43 1.61
N ILE A 98 -7.81 -2.38 1.05
CA ILE A 98 -8.51 -1.49 0.13
C ILE A 98 -8.91 -2.23 -1.14
N ILE A 99 -10.13 -1.97 -1.63
CA ILE A 99 -10.67 -2.62 -2.84
C ILE A 99 -9.77 -2.46 -4.08
N SER A 100 -8.97 -1.39 -4.13
CA SER A 100 -8.03 -1.13 -5.22
C SER A 100 -7.09 -2.29 -5.49
N THR A 101 -6.66 -3.04 -4.46
CA THR A 101 -5.78 -4.19 -4.60
C THR A 101 -6.41 -5.26 -5.48
N ALA A 102 -7.67 -5.64 -5.21
CA ALA A 102 -8.40 -6.62 -6.02
C ALA A 102 -8.70 -6.11 -7.43
N LEU A 103 -9.13 -4.85 -7.55
CA LEU A 103 -9.45 -4.24 -8.83
C LEU A 103 -8.23 -4.14 -9.76
N CYS A 104 -7.04 -3.81 -9.23
CA CYS A 104 -5.81 -3.76 -10.03
C CYS A 104 -5.42 -5.15 -10.55
N VAL A 105 -5.57 -6.20 -9.75
CA VAL A 105 -5.34 -7.59 -10.20
C VAL A 105 -6.27 -7.94 -11.35
N ILE A 106 -7.58 -7.68 -11.22
CA ILE A 106 -8.59 -7.96 -12.24
C ILE A 106 -8.30 -7.15 -13.51
N LYS A 107 -8.02 -5.86 -13.39
CA LYS A 107 -7.71 -4.95 -14.49
C LYS A 107 -6.48 -5.39 -15.29
N CYS A 108 -5.53 -6.04 -14.63
CA CYS A 108 -4.35 -6.63 -15.27
C CYS A 108 -4.63 -8.00 -15.94
N GLY A 109 -5.87 -8.47 -15.96
CA GLY A 109 -6.26 -9.76 -16.56
C GLY A 109 -5.84 -10.98 -15.73
N LEU A 110 -5.67 -10.81 -14.43
CA LEU A 110 -5.29 -11.83 -13.46
C LEU A 110 -6.47 -12.18 -12.54
N LYS A 111 -6.35 -13.27 -11.79
CA LYS A 111 -7.39 -13.73 -10.86
C LYS A 111 -6.98 -13.46 -9.42
N PRO A 112 -7.68 -12.59 -8.67
CA PRO A 112 -7.43 -12.42 -7.25
C PRO A 112 -7.91 -13.65 -6.47
N ILE A 113 -7.05 -14.18 -5.61
CA ILE A 113 -7.36 -15.24 -4.65
C ILE A 113 -7.31 -14.62 -3.27
N LEU A 114 -8.47 -14.48 -2.67
CA LEU A 114 -8.61 -13.85 -1.36
C LEU A 114 -8.19 -14.82 -0.25
N ILE A 115 -7.47 -14.29 0.71
CA ILE A 115 -7.14 -14.97 1.97
C ILE A 115 -7.60 -14.12 3.14
N ASP A 116 -8.08 -14.78 4.17
CA ASP A 116 -8.56 -14.12 5.38
C ASP A 116 -7.39 -13.56 6.20
N CYS A 117 -7.70 -12.63 7.08
CA CYS A 117 -6.75 -12.02 8.00
C CYS A 117 -6.74 -12.74 9.35
N ASN A 118 -5.62 -12.64 10.04
CA ASN A 118 -5.52 -13.04 11.44
C ASN A 118 -6.35 -12.10 12.32
N ILE A 119 -7.17 -12.66 13.20
CA ILE A 119 -8.08 -11.90 14.06
C ILE A 119 -7.40 -10.92 15.02
N PHE A 120 -6.12 -11.15 15.36
CA PHE A 120 -5.38 -10.30 16.29
C PHE A 120 -4.55 -9.24 15.59
N THR A 121 -4.01 -9.55 14.42
CA THR A 121 -3.08 -8.66 13.71
C THR A 121 -3.70 -7.97 12.50
N TRP A 122 -4.84 -8.48 12.01
CA TRP A 122 -5.54 -8.07 10.79
C TRP A 122 -4.70 -8.23 9.52
N ASN A 123 -3.47 -8.69 9.67
CA ASN A 123 -2.59 -9.07 8.58
C ASN A 123 -2.80 -10.53 8.19
N VAL A 124 -2.29 -10.90 7.03
CA VAL A 124 -2.34 -12.27 6.53
C VAL A 124 -1.32 -13.17 7.23
N ASP A 125 -1.70 -14.43 7.46
CA ASP A 125 -0.79 -15.45 7.98
C ASP A 125 -0.15 -16.27 6.86
N SER A 126 1.11 -16.67 7.07
CA SER A 126 1.83 -17.51 6.12
C SER A 126 1.16 -18.85 5.86
N GLU A 127 0.49 -19.42 6.84
CA GLU A 127 -0.24 -20.70 6.72
C GLU A 127 -1.42 -20.58 5.76
N GLU A 128 -2.18 -19.49 5.83
CA GLU A 128 -3.30 -19.25 4.91
C GLU A 128 -2.81 -19.05 3.47
N ILE A 129 -1.66 -18.37 3.30
CA ILE A 129 -1.02 -18.24 1.99
C ILE A 129 -0.63 -19.61 1.45
N ILE A 130 0.02 -20.46 2.28
CA ILE A 130 0.46 -21.80 1.87
C ILE A 130 -0.70 -22.66 1.36
N LYS A 131 -1.84 -22.64 2.05
CA LYS A 131 -3.04 -23.40 1.69
C LYS A 131 -3.58 -23.03 0.30
N LYS A 132 -3.34 -21.78 -0.16
CA LYS A 132 -3.84 -21.27 -1.45
C LYS A 132 -2.85 -21.38 -2.59
N ILE A 133 -1.57 -21.58 -2.30
CA ILE A 133 -0.55 -21.72 -3.35
C ILE A 133 -0.82 -22.98 -4.20
N ASN A 134 -0.83 -22.77 -5.50
CA ASN A 134 -0.95 -23.83 -6.48
C ASN A 134 -0.17 -23.50 -7.78
N LYS A 135 -0.21 -24.37 -8.79
CA LYS A 135 0.51 -24.20 -10.05
C LYS A 135 0.15 -22.96 -10.87
N LYS A 136 -1.00 -22.29 -10.55
CA LYS A 136 -1.45 -21.08 -11.23
C LYS A 136 -1.03 -19.82 -10.46
N THR A 137 -0.57 -19.95 -9.21
CA THR A 137 -0.16 -18.83 -8.38
C THR A 137 1.13 -18.22 -8.94
N SER A 138 1.09 -16.95 -9.31
CA SER A 138 2.20 -16.21 -9.91
C SER A 138 2.74 -15.08 -9.04
N ALA A 139 1.89 -14.49 -8.20
CA ALA A 139 2.28 -13.44 -7.29
C ALA A 139 1.46 -13.46 -5.98
N ILE A 140 2.00 -12.78 -4.98
CA ILE A 140 1.34 -12.48 -3.71
C ILE A 140 1.46 -10.97 -3.50
N ILE A 141 0.36 -10.29 -3.19
CA ILE A 141 0.37 -8.90 -2.72
C ILE A 141 0.16 -8.94 -1.22
N LEU A 142 1.10 -8.36 -0.47
CA LEU A 142 1.08 -8.29 0.98
C LEU A 142 0.80 -6.84 1.38
N THR A 143 -0.34 -6.60 2.01
CA THR A 143 -0.65 -5.28 2.57
C THR A 143 -0.27 -5.27 4.05
N HIS A 144 0.52 -4.30 4.45
CA HIS A 144 0.83 -4.03 5.86
C HIS A 144 -0.27 -3.15 6.44
N ILE A 145 -1.15 -3.72 7.26
CA ILE A 145 -2.36 -3.03 7.73
C ILE A 145 -2.09 -2.16 8.95
N TYR A 146 -2.56 -0.92 8.90
CA TYR A 146 -2.59 0.05 10.02
C TYR A 146 -1.28 0.17 10.81
N GLY A 147 -0.16 0.21 10.10
CA GLY A 147 1.15 0.39 10.74
C GLY A 147 1.73 -0.88 11.38
N LEU A 148 1.13 -2.06 11.15
CA LEU A 148 1.65 -3.33 11.64
C LEU A 148 2.25 -4.14 10.47
N PRO A 149 3.54 -4.52 10.53
CA PRO A 149 4.15 -5.33 9.48
C PRO A 149 3.55 -6.73 9.40
N VAL A 150 3.33 -7.23 8.19
CA VAL A 150 3.10 -8.66 7.95
C VAL A 150 4.34 -9.46 8.40
N ASN A 151 4.14 -10.66 8.95
CA ASN A 151 5.24 -11.56 9.26
C ASN A 151 5.83 -12.16 7.96
N LEU A 152 6.81 -11.45 7.40
CA LEU A 152 7.37 -11.75 6.08
C LEU A 152 8.25 -13.00 6.01
N SER A 153 8.83 -13.45 7.14
CA SER A 153 9.93 -14.43 7.13
C SER A 153 9.59 -15.73 6.42
N ASN A 154 8.44 -16.34 6.73
CA ASN A 154 8.00 -17.58 6.09
C ASN A 154 7.48 -17.33 4.69
N ILE A 155 6.75 -16.24 4.48
CA ILE A 155 6.18 -15.89 3.18
C ILE A 155 7.27 -15.73 2.12
N LEU A 156 8.34 -15.00 2.45
CA LEU A 156 9.49 -14.82 1.54
C LEU A 156 10.16 -16.15 1.18
N LYS A 157 10.35 -17.05 2.15
CA LYS A 157 10.91 -18.39 1.90
C LYS A 157 10.04 -19.22 0.96
N ILE A 158 8.72 -19.21 1.21
CA ILE A 158 7.75 -19.97 0.41
C ILE A 158 7.64 -19.41 -1.00
N ALA A 159 7.56 -18.08 -1.15
CA ALA A 159 7.51 -17.43 -2.44
C ALA A 159 8.76 -17.73 -3.27
N LYS A 160 9.95 -17.63 -2.66
CA LYS A 160 11.23 -17.99 -3.32
C LYS A 160 11.26 -19.44 -3.78
N LYS A 161 10.85 -20.40 -2.90
CA LYS A 161 10.80 -21.85 -3.22
C LYS A 161 9.88 -22.11 -4.41
N ASN A 162 8.75 -21.43 -4.51
CA ASN A 162 7.75 -21.63 -5.56
C ASN A 162 7.91 -20.67 -6.76
N LYS A 163 8.94 -19.82 -6.78
CA LYS A 163 9.18 -18.79 -7.81
C LYS A 163 8.01 -17.82 -7.98
N ILE A 164 7.30 -17.53 -6.88
CA ILE A 164 6.18 -16.62 -6.81
C ILE A 164 6.71 -15.20 -6.55
N LYS A 165 6.20 -14.21 -7.26
CA LYS A 165 6.55 -12.80 -7.08
C LYS A 165 5.86 -12.19 -5.88
N ILE A 166 6.53 -11.25 -5.19
CA ILE A 166 5.97 -10.53 -4.05
C ILE A 166 5.92 -9.03 -4.36
N ILE A 167 4.72 -8.46 -4.19
CA ILE A 167 4.51 -7.01 -4.12
C ILE A 167 4.17 -6.68 -2.67
N GLU A 168 4.91 -5.76 -2.06
CA GLU A 168 4.54 -5.18 -0.77
C GLU A 168 3.69 -3.93 -1.00
N ASP A 169 2.44 -3.96 -0.57
CA ASP A 169 1.62 -2.77 -0.43
C ASP A 169 1.94 -2.14 0.94
N ALA A 170 2.81 -1.15 0.90
CA ALA A 170 3.35 -0.45 2.05
C ALA A 170 2.69 0.93 2.26
N ALA A 171 1.45 1.09 1.77
CA ALA A 171 0.71 2.36 1.84
C ALA A 171 0.56 2.91 3.27
N GLU A 172 0.53 2.04 4.28
CA GLU A 172 0.27 2.41 5.68
C GLU A 172 1.49 2.23 6.59
N VAL A 173 2.69 1.99 6.03
CA VAL A 173 3.89 1.66 6.83
C VAL A 173 5.15 2.43 6.42
N ILE A 174 4.98 3.65 5.90
CA ILE A 174 6.13 4.50 5.53
C ILE A 174 7.01 4.72 6.76
N GLY A 175 8.30 4.37 6.64
CA GLY A 175 9.29 4.52 7.71
C GLY A 175 9.29 3.40 8.75
N LEU A 176 8.37 2.43 8.66
CA LEU A 176 8.32 1.29 9.56
C LEU A 176 9.37 0.23 9.16
N LYS A 177 9.93 -0.43 10.15
CA LYS A 177 10.90 -1.52 9.94
C LYS A 177 10.35 -2.86 10.42
N TYR A 178 10.63 -3.89 9.63
CA TYR A 178 10.50 -5.28 10.01
C TYR A 178 11.91 -5.90 10.09
N LYS A 179 12.31 -6.42 11.26
CA LYS A 179 13.66 -6.98 11.48
C LYS A 179 14.79 -6.07 10.97
N ASN A 180 14.77 -4.81 11.37
CA ASN A 180 15.75 -3.78 11.04
C ASN A 180 15.85 -3.36 9.56
N LYS A 181 14.98 -3.85 8.67
CA LYS A 181 14.86 -3.43 7.28
C LYS A 181 13.54 -2.70 7.05
N MET A 182 13.53 -1.73 6.15
CA MET A 182 12.33 -0.98 5.83
C MET A 182 11.23 -1.89 5.27
N CYS A 183 9.99 -1.76 5.77
CA CYS A 183 8.83 -2.31 5.09
C CYS A 183 8.74 -1.72 3.68
N GLY A 184 8.48 -2.56 2.69
CA GLY A 184 8.60 -2.17 1.28
C GLY A 184 9.97 -2.48 0.67
N SER A 185 10.96 -3.03 1.44
CA SER A 185 12.27 -3.41 0.89
C SER A 185 12.46 -4.90 0.67
N PHE A 186 11.49 -5.75 1.01
CA PHE A 186 11.65 -7.21 1.03
C PHE A 186 11.17 -7.91 -0.24
N GLY A 187 10.03 -7.52 -0.81
CA GLY A 187 9.47 -8.13 -2.00
C GLY A 187 10.21 -7.79 -3.30
N ASP A 188 9.75 -8.32 -4.42
CA ASP A 188 10.27 -7.95 -5.75
C ASP A 188 9.99 -6.46 -6.04
N LEU A 189 8.80 -5.99 -5.69
CA LEU A 189 8.34 -4.60 -5.83
C LEU A 189 7.64 -4.14 -4.55
N SER A 190 7.51 -2.85 -4.40
CA SER A 190 6.69 -2.24 -3.35
C SER A 190 5.93 -1.03 -3.86
N THR A 191 4.76 -0.80 -3.29
CA THR A 191 3.91 0.35 -3.59
C THR A 191 3.65 1.13 -2.32
N PHE A 192 3.56 2.44 -2.45
CA PHE A 192 3.31 3.36 -1.34
C PHE A 192 2.20 4.33 -1.72
N SER A 193 1.51 4.85 -0.73
CA SER A 193 0.53 5.91 -0.90
C SER A 193 0.83 7.03 0.09
N PHE A 194 0.71 8.26 -0.38
CA PHE A 194 0.87 9.43 0.48
C PHE A 194 -0.48 10.03 0.85
N TYR A 195 -1.57 9.34 0.46
CA TYR A 195 -2.94 9.78 0.68
C TYR A 195 -3.21 11.21 0.16
N ALA A 196 -4.46 11.64 0.25
CA ALA A 196 -4.86 13.01 -0.12
C ALA A 196 -5.19 13.89 1.09
N ASN A 197 -5.21 13.29 2.27
CA ASN A 197 -5.66 13.90 3.53
C ASN A 197 -4.70 13.62 4.69
#